data_d0960f53629dc1a3e1c528d44c780f2f
#
_entry.id   d0960f53629dc1a3e1c528d44c780f2f
#
_cell.length_a   1.000
_cell.length_b   1.000
_cell.length_c   1.000
_cell.angle_alpha   90.00
_cell.angle_beta   90.00
_cell.angle_gamma   90.00
#
_symmetry.space_group_name_H-M   'P 1'
#
loop_
_entity.id
_entity.type
_entity.pdbx_description
1 polymer ?
#
loop_
_entity_poly.entity_id
_entity_poly.type
_entity_poly.pdbx_seq_one_letter_code
_entity_poly.pdbx_strand_id
1 'polypeptide(L)'
;MREDVQKWAKALVETSAFRTFVTLIIIANAAAFGLQTAHLSAKWASVLATFDTLCLGVYVVETILKLVAYRRSYFRDGWNVFDFTIISLSLIPTALLPVPIQVARLLRIVRSFKDFRVISIFAETRLIAEAIVRSLPGVLCTAALLFIVCYVFAITGVALFGETFPQYFGSLGKSLYTLFQIMTLECWSHGIARPVIAAHPWAWVYFVPFVVTASFIMLNVVVGLLVNSISETRQAMTQARMRDILRKEMEEQAPIAALEQEIGRLRGHLEQMEEILRTLRKGEPK
;
A
#
# COMPACT_ATOMS: atom_id res chain seq x y z
N MET A 1 19.47 -31.99 6.32
CA MET A 1 19.15 -31.79 4.88
C MET A 1 18.04 -30.74 4.63
N ARG A 2 16.81 -30.82 5.23
CA ARG A 2 15.76 -29.81 4.99
C ARG A 2 16.09 -28.43 5.63
N GLU A 3 16.70 -28.41 6.78
CA GLU A 3 17.11 -27.16 7.47
C GLU A 3 18.32 -26.50 6.79
N ASP A 4 19.23 -27.29 6.28
CA ASP A 4 20.43 -26.78 5.57
C ASP A 4 20.05 -26.10 4.26
N VAL A 5 19.09 -26.70 3.50
CA VAL A 5 18.56 -26.07 2.29
C VAL A 5 17.84 -24.77 2.59
N GLN A 6 17.09 -24.70 3.70
CA GLN A 6 16.42 -23.47 4.11
C GLN A 6 17.42 -22.39 4.49
N LYS A 7 18.44 -22.71 5.30
CA LYS A 7 19.50 -21.76 5.68
C LYS A 7 20.27 -21.25 4.46
N TRP A 8 20.60 -22.14 3.54
CA TRP A 8 21.27 -21.79 2.28
C TRP A 8 20.40 -20.84 1.43
N ALA A 9 19.13 -21.19 1.21
CA ALA A 9 18.19 -20.36 0.44
C ALA A 9 18.03 -18.98 1.07
N LYS A 10 17.92 -18.90 2.41
CA LYS A 10 17.82 -17.64 3.14
C LYS A 10 19.10 -16.81 2.98
N ALA A 11 20.26 -17.40 3.17
CA ALA A 11 21.55 -16.71 3.00
C ALA A 11 21.70 -16.15 1.58
N LEU A 12 21.30 -16.93 0.55
CA LEU A 12 21.35 -16.51 -0.85
C LEU A 12 20.43 -15.31 -1.13
N VAL A 13 19.17 -15.38 -0.72
CA VAL A 13 18.15 -14.33 -0.95
C VAL A 13 18.49 -13.03 -0.20
N GLU A 14 19.14 -13.13 0.97
CA GLU A 14 19.55 -11.98 1.77
C GLU A 14 20.85 -11.33 1.29
N THR A 15 21.60 -11.98 0.40
CA THR A 15 22.84 -11.43 -0.16
C THR A 15 22.56 -10.17 -1.00
N SER A 16 23.33 -9.12 -0.78
CA SER A 16 23.22 -7.87 -1.55
C SER A 16 23.38 -8.08 -3.06
N ALA A 17 24.30 -8.94 -3.46
CA ALA A 17 24.55 -9.28 -4.87
C ALA A 17 23.30 -9.89 -5.54
N PHE A 18 22.60 -10.82 -4.87
CA PHE A 18 21.39 -11.44 -5.41
C PHE A 18 20.26 -10.40 -5.53
N ARG A 19 20.06 -9.57 -4.51
CA ARG A 19 19.08 -8.49 -4.54
C ARG A 19 19.33 -7.50 -5.68
N THR A 20 20.59 -7.04 -5.82
CA THR A 20 21.00 -6.13 -6.91
C THR A 20 20.77 -6.76 -8.26
N PHE A 21 21.12 -8.04 -8.45
CA PHE A 21 20.93 -8.77 -9.70
C PHE A 21 19.43 -8.83 -10.08
N VAL A 22 18.56 -9.22 -9.16
CA VAL A 22 17.11 -9.26 -9.40
C VAL A 22 16.57 -7.86 -9.71
N THR A 23 17.02 -6.84 -8.97
CA THR A 23 16.64 -5.43 -9.21
C THR A 23 17.00 -4.98 -10.61
N LEU A 24 18.22 -5.26 -11.07
CA LEU A 24 18.67 -4.92 -12.42
C LEU A 24 17.83 -5.62 -13.49
N ILE A 25 17.49 -6.89 -13.28
CA ILE A 25 16.61 -7.62 -14.21
C ILE A 25 15.21 -6.99 -14.27
N ILE A 26 14.64 -6.57 -13.15
CA ILE A 26 13.33 -5.92 -13.12
C ILE A 26 13.37 -4.59 -13.87
N ILE A 27 14.39 -3.77 -13.63
CA ILE A 27 14.56 -2.48 -14.34
C ILE A 27 14.77 -2.71 -15.85
N ALA A 28 15.62 -3.68 -16.22
CA ALA A 28 15.86 -4.01 -17.63
C ALA A 28 14.59 -4.53 -18.30
N ASN A 29 13.78 -5.34 -17.61
CA ASN A 29 12.51 -5.85 -18.13
C ASN A 29 11.49 -4.71 -18.33
N ALA A 30 11.37 -3.80 -17.38
CA ALA A 30 10.49 -2.64 -17.51
C ALA A 30 10.90 -1.74 -18.70
N ALA A 31 12.20 -1.53 -18.89
CA ALA A 31 12.73 -0.81 -20.05
C ALA A 31 12.45 -1.55 -21.37
N ALA A 32 12.65 -2.87 -21.42
CA ALA A 32 12.36 -3.71 -22.56
C ALA A 32 10.88 -3.69 -22.92
N PHE A 33 9.99 -3.71 -21.92
CA PHE A 33 8.55 -3.58 -22.12
C PHE A 33 8.17 -2.22 -22.73
N GLY A 34 8.78 -1.13 -22.24
CA GLY A 34 8.63 0.19 -22.86
C GLY A 34 9.07 0.22 -24.34
N LEU A 35 10.18 -0.45 -24.66
CA LEU A 35 10.65 -0.56 -26.05
C LEU A 35 9.70 -1.38 -26.94
N GLN A 36 8.98 -2.36 -26.39
CA GLN A 36 7.99 -3.15 -27.14
C GLN A 36 6.81 -2.31 -27.64
N THR A 37 6.55 -1.13 -27.06
CA THR A 37 5.49 -0.22 -27.54
C THR A 37 5.90 0.57 -28.78
N ALA A 38 7.19 0.62 -29.11
CA ALA A 38 7.69 1.23 -30.32
C ALA A 38 7.44 0.33 -31.54
N HIS A 39 7.33 0.93 -32.73
CA HIS A 39 7.21 0.19 -33.98
C HIS A 39 8.54 -0.46 -34.37
N LEU A 40 8.84 -1.61 -33.75
CA LEU A 40 10.08 -2.35 -33.96
C LEU A 40 9.93 -3.35 -35.11
N SER A 41 11.05 -3.68 -35.77
CA SER A 41 11.09 -4.77 -36.74
C SER A 41 10.77 -6.11 -36.06
N ALA A 42 10.20 -7.07 -36.79
CA ALA A 42 9.80 -8.39 -36.29
C ALA A 42 10.96 -9.12 -35.55
N LYS A 43 12.20 -8.91 -35.99
CA LYS A 43 13.40 -9.46 -35.34
C LYS A 43 13.60 -8.94 -33.93
N TRP A 44 13.50 -7.62 -33.72
CA TRP A 44 13.62 -7.02 -32.38
C TRP A 44 12.47 -7.38 -31.49
N ALA A 45 11.26 -7.44 -32.03
CA ALA A 45 10.08 -7.88 -31.27
C ALA A 45 10.24 -9.30 -30.73
N SER A 46 10.79 -10.24 -31.52
CA SER A 46 11.04 -11.62 -31.05
C SER A 46 12.16 -11.68 -29.98
N VAL A 47 13.22 -10.89 -30.12
CA VAL A 47 14.30 -10.81 -29.11
C VAL A 47 13.74 -10.31 -27.77
N LEU A 48 12.96 -9.24 -27.79
CA LEU A 48 12.36 -8.69 -26.57
C LEU A 48 11.35 -9.66 -25.93
N ALA A 49 10.58 -10.39 -26.71
CA ALA A 49 9.66 -11.41 -26.20
C ALA A 49 10.41 -12.59 -25.54
N THR A 50 11.54 -13.00 -26.12
CA THR A 50 12.42 -14.04 -25.52
C THR A 50 13.02 -13.53 -24.23
N PHE A 51 13.53 -12.30 -24.20
CA PHE A 51 14.07 -11.67 -22.99
C PHE A 51 13.03 -11.59 -21.88
N ASP A 52 11.79 -11.20 -22.21
CA ASP A 52 10.67 -11.15 -21.27
C ASP A 52 10.38 -12.53 -20.64
N THR A 53 10.44 -13.58 -21.43
CA THR A 53 10.25 -14.96 -20.94
C THR A 53 11.37 -15.40 -20.02
N LEU A 54 12.62 -15.03 -20.32
CA LEU A 54 13.77 -15.32 -19.46
C LEU A 54 13.66 -14.57 -18.12
N CYS A 55 13.27 -13.29 -18.14
CA CYS A 55 13.03 -12.52 -16.93
C CYS A 55 11.94 -13.17 -16.05
N LEU A 56 10.84 -13.63 -16.65
CA LEU A 56 9.80 -14.36 -15.91
C LEU A 56 10.37 -15.63 -15.26
N GLY A 57 11.22 -16.38 -15.96
CA GLY A 57 11.92 -17.54 -15.40
C GLY A 57 12.74 -17.20 -14.16
N VAL A 58 13.49 -16.10 -14.19
CA VAL A 58 14.25 -15.61 -13.02
C VAL A 58 13.32 -15.25 -11.87
N TYR A 59 12.20 -14.60 -12.12
CA TYR A 59 11.22 -14.25 -11.09
C TYR A 59 10.59 -15.47 -10.43
N VAL A 60 10.31 -16.51 -11.21
CA VAL A 60 9.81 -17.78 -10.68
C VAL A 60 10.84 -18.43 -9.75
N VAL A 61 12.11 -18.50 -10.18
CA VAL A 61 13.19 -19.05 -9.38
C VAL A 61 13.38 -18.25 -8.09
N GLU A 62 13.39 -16.92 -8.16
CA GLU A 62 13.44 -16.05 -6.98
C GLU A 62 12.29 -16.33 -6.01
N THR A 63 11.07 -16.44 -6.52
CA THR A 63 9.88 -16.71 -5.70
C THR A 63 9.95 -18.06 -5.02
N ILE A 64 10.40 -19.11 -5.72
CA ILE A 64 10.62 -20.44 -5.15
C ILE A 64 11.67 -20.39 -4.05
N LEU A 65 12.80 -19.70 -4.28
CA LEU A 65 13.85 -19.53 -3.27
C LEU A 65 13.33 -18.83 -2.02
N LYS A 66 12.56 -17.75 -2.18
CA LYS A 66 11.91 -17.03 -1.07
C LYS A 66 10.89 -17.91 -0.34
N LEU A 67 10.09 -18.71 -1.04
CA LEU A 67 9.15 -19.66 -0.44
C LEU A 67 9.87 -20.73 0.38
N VAL A 68 10.99 -21.26 -0.11
CA VAL A 68 11.83 -22.23 0.63
C VAL A 68 12.47 -21.57 1.85
N ALA A 69 12.99 -20.34 1.72
CA ALA A 69 13.66 -19.59 2.77
C ALA A 69 12.72 -19.22 3.91
N TYR A 70 11.55 -18.65 3.58
CA TYR A 70 10.63 -18.05 4.56
C TYR A 70 9.41 -18.92 4.88
N ARG A 71 9.10 -19.94 4.08
CA ARG A 71 7.97 -20.86 4.27
C ARG A 71 6.65 -20.09 4.54
N ARG A 72 5.97 -20.42 5.65
CA ARG A 72 4.70 -19.75 6.06
C ARG A 72 4.87 -18.26 6.37
N SER A 73 6.06 -17.84 6.80
CA SER A 73 6.35 -16.43 7.07
C SER A 73 6.38 -15.58 5.79
N TYR A 74 6.58 -16.19 4.62
CA TYR A 74 6.52 -15.53 3.32
C TYR A 74 5.18 -14.80 3.10
N PHE A 75 4.07 -15.45 3.43
CA PHE A 75 2.71 -14.91 3.24
C PHE A 75 2.28 -13.90 4.32
N ARG A 76 3.11 -13.62 5.33
CA ARG A 76 2.86 -12.58 6.32
C ARG A 76 3.29 -11.19 5.83
N ASP A 77 4.18 -11.12 4.85
CA ASP A 77 4.60 -9.87 4.23
C ASP A 77 3.71 -9.61 2.99
N GLY A 78 2.97 -8.49 3.02
CA GLY A 78 2.07 -8.10 1.94
C GLY A 78 2.79 -7.92 0.59
N TRP A 79 4.05 -7.47 0.59
CA TRP A 79 4.84 -7.31 -0.63
C TRP A 79 5.22 -8.65 -1.26
N ASN A 80 5.54 -9.65 -0.45
CA ASN A 80 5.79 -11.00 -0.95
C ASN A 80 4.52 -11.63 -1.52
N VAL A 81 3.35 -11.39 -0.90
CA VAL A 81 2.05 -11.84 -1.43
C VAL A 81 1.73 -11.15 -2.75
N PHE A 82 1.99 -9.85 -2.84
CA PHE A 82 1.83 -9.08 -4.07
C PHE A 82 2.70 -9.64 -5.21
N ASP A 83 4.00 -9.83 -4.96
CA ASP A 83 4.94 -10.43 -5.92
C ASP A 83 4.49 -11.83 -6.37
N PHE A 84 4.09 -12.68 -5.41
CA PHE A 84 3.60 -14.02 -5.69
C PHE A 84 2.36 -14.01 -6.57
N THR A 85 1.39 -13.13 -6.26
CA THR A 85 0.14 -13.03 -7.01
C THR A 85 0.40 -12.61 -8.45
N ILE A 86 1.24 -11.60 -8.67
CA ILE A 86 1.57 -11.10 -10.01
C ILE A 86 2.30 -12.18 -10.83
N ILE A 87 3.27 -12.88 -10.24
CA ILE A 87 4.00 -13.94 -10.94
C ILE A 87 3.06 -15.10 -11.26
N SER A 88 2.22 -15.50 -10.32
CA SER A 88 1.24 -16.57 -10.55
C SER A 88 0.27 -16.22 -11.68
N LEU A 89 -0.25 -15.00 -11.72
CA LEU A 89 -1.09 -14.53 -12.82
C LEU A 89 -0.32 -14.49 -14.16
N SER A 90 0.97 -14.15 -14.13
CA SER A 90 1.81 -14.11 -15.34
C SER A 90 2.11 -15.49 -15.90
N LEU A 91 2.07 -16.54 -15.08
CA LEU A 91 2.30 -17.93 -15.48
C LEU A 91 1.06 -18.58 -16.11
N ILE A 92 -0.14 -17.98 -16.00
CA ILE A 92 -1.35 -18.58 -16.58
C ILE A 92 -1.24 -18.57 -18.11
N PRO A 93 -1.19 -19.74 -18.76
CA PRO A 93 -1.09 -19.83 -20.21
C PRO A 93 -2.42 -19.41 -20.84
N THR A 94 -2.46 -18.26 -21.48
CA THR A 94 -3.67 -17.78 -22.17
C THR A 94 -4.13 -18.70 -23.29
N ALA A 95 -3.22 -19.49 -23.87
CA ALA A 95 -3.53 -20.43 -24.93
C ALA A 95 -4.29 -21.70 -24.48
N LEU A 96 -4.20 -22.03 -23.17
CA LEU A 96 -4.84 -23.24 -22.60
C LEU A 96 -6.21 -22.94 -21.97
N LEU A 97 -6.57 -21.67 -21.84
CA LEU A 97 -7.87 -21.30 -21.27
C LEU A 97 -8.92 -21.22 -22.39
N PRO A 98 -10.06 -21.91 -22.26
CA PRO A 98 -11.19 -21.78 -23.18
C PRO A 98 -11.94 -20.46 -22.95
N VAL A 99 -11.20 -19.34 -23.08
CA VAL A 99 -11.75 -18.00 -22.84
C VAL A 99 -11.93 -17.24 -24.15
N PRO A 100 -12.94 -16.35 -24.25
CA PRO A 100 -13.11 -15.48 -25.40
C PRO A 100 -11.82 -14.68 -25.69
N ILE A 101 -11.59 -14.37 -26.97
CA ILE A 101 -10.41 -13.63 -27.44
C ILE A 101 -10.20 -12.29 -26.70
N GLN A 102 -11.29 -11.64 -26.28
CA GLN A 102 -11.28 -10.41 -25.50
C GLN A 102 -10.65 -10.62 -24.12
N VAL A 103 -11.02 -11.73 -23.44
CA VAL A 103 -10.45 -12.09 -22.13
C VAL A 103 -8.98 -12.48 -22.26
N ALA A 104 -8.61 -13.18 -23.33
CA ALA A 104 -7.21 -13.50 -23.60
C ALA A 104 -6.36 -12.24 -23.82
N ARG A 105 -6.92 -11.17 -24.42
CA ARG A 105 -6.26 -9.85 -24.53
C ARG A 105 -6.09 -9.19 -23.17
N LEU A 106 -7.12 -9.22 -22.29
CA LEU A 106 -7.03 -8.67 -20.94
C LEU A 106 -5.98 -9.41 -20.09
N LEU A 107 -5.93 -10.75 -20.17
CA LEU A 107 -4.91 -11.53 -19.48
C LEU A 107 -3.48 -11.19 -19.97
N ARG A 108 -3.33 -10.82 -21.25
CA ARG A 108 -2.04 -10.32 -21.75
C ARG A 108 -1.64 -8.99 -21.09
N ILE A 109 -2.61 -8.08 -20.90
CA ILE A 109 -2.38 -6.82 -20.17
C ILE A 109 -2.04 -7.09 -18.70
N VAL A 110 -2.71 -8.05 -18.06
CA VAL A 110 -2.42 -8.44 -16.65
C VAL A 110 -0.98 -8.94 -16.50
N ARG A 111 -0.40 -9.61 -17.51
CA ARG A 111 1.03 -10.00 -17.47
C ARG A 111 1.97 -8.81 -17.39
N SER A 112 1.61 -7.66 -17.95
CA SER A 112 2.43 -6.44 -17.85
C SER A 112 2.48 -5.90 -16.41
N PHE A 113 1.56 -6.30 -15.54
CA PHE A 113 1.57 -5.90 -14.12
C PHE A 113 2.77 -6.45 -13.35
N LYS A 114 3.48 -7.47 -13.89
CA LYS A 114 4.77 -7.91 -13.30
C LYS A 114 5.79 -6.77 -13.22
N ASP A 115 5.69 -5.77 -14.09
CA ASP A 115 6.59 -4.62 -14.11
C ASP A 115 6.31 -3.66 -12.93
N PHE A 116 5.11 -3.72 -12.31
CA PHE A 116 4.81 -3.02 -11.05
C PHE A 116 5.64 -3.51 -9.86
N ARG A 117 6.36 -4.64 -9.98
CA ARG A 117 7.38 -5.05 -9.00
C ARG A 117 8.46 -3.98 -8.77
N VAL A 118 8.66 -3.06 -9.72
CA VAL A 118 9.53 -1.89 -9.51
C VAL A 118 9.14 -1.13 -8.23
N ILE A 119 7.85 -1.07 -7.89
CA ILE A 119 7.36 -0.41 -6.68
C ILE A 119 7.87 -1.11 -5.41
N SER A 120 8.00 -2.44 -5.44
CA SER A 120 8.46 -3.22 -4.27
C SER A 120 9.97 -3.14 -4.04
N ILE A 121 10.75 -2.63 -5.00
CA ILE A 121 12.22 -2.59 -4.95
C ILE A 121 12.72 -1.44 -4.08
N PHE A 122 12.17 -0.24 -4.29
CA PHE A 122 12.63 0.96 -3.60
C PHE A 122 11.91 1.14 -2.27
N ALA A 123 12.67 1.34 -1.19
CA ALA A 123 12.11 1.50 0.14
C ALA A 123 11.16 2.70 0.23
N GLU A 124 11.51 3.81 -0.42
CA GLU A 124 10.69 5.02 -0.46
C GLU A 124 9.35 4.78 -1.15
N THR A 125 9.35 4.08 -2.30
CA THR A 125 8.10 3.77 -3.03
C THR A 125 7.22 2.80 -2.26
N ARG A 126 7.81 1.85 -1.53
CA ARG A 126 7.07 0.97 -0.61
C ARG A 126 6.39 1.76 0.50
N LEU A 127 7.10 2.69 1.15
CA LEU A 127 6.53 3.54 2.20
C LEU A 127 5.36 4.38 1.67
N ILE A 128 5.50 4.96 0.48
CA ILE A 128 4.42 5.73 -0.16
C ILE A 128 3.22 4.81 -0.46
N ALA A 129 3.45 3.64 -1.05
CA ALA A 129 2.38 2.69 -1.35
C ALA A 129 1.67 2.19 -0.08
N GLU A 130 2.43 1.89 0.99
CA GLU A 130 1.86 1.52 2.29
C GLU A 130 1.03 2.65 2.91
N ALA A 131 1.49 3.89 2.81
CA ALA A 131 0.74 5.05 3.29
C ALA A 131 -0.59 5.21 2.52
N ILE A 132 -0.57 5.05 1.20
CA ILE A 132 -1.77 5.07 0.35
C ILE A 132 -2.73 3.95 0.78
N VAL A 133 -2.26 2.70 0.92
CA VAL A 133 -3.09 1.56 1.33
C VAL A 133 -3.69 1.78 2.72
N ARG A 134 -2.94 2.34 3.66
CA ARG A 134 -3.43 2.66 5.01
C ARG A 134 -4.52 3.74 5.02
N SER A 135 -4.47 4.68 4.09
CA SER A 135 -5.49 5.74 3.98
C SER A 135 -6.79 5.26 3.30
N LEU A 136 -6.74 4.14 2.54
CA LEU A 136 -7.89 3.60 1.80
C LEU A 136 -9.17 3.39 2.63
N PRO A 137 -9.15 2.85 3.87
CA PRO A 137 -10.39 2.60 4.61
C PRO A 137 -11.22 3.86 4.82
N GLY A 138 -10.59 5.00 5.13
CA GLY A 138 -11.29 6.27 5.27
C GLY A 138 -11.88 6.79 3.95
N VAL A 139 -11.12 6.66 2.87
CA VAL A 139 -11.55 7.06 1.52
C VAL A 139 -12.69 6.16 1.03
N LEU A 140 -12.61 4.84 1.27
CA LEU A 140 -13.64 3.88 0.83
C LEU A 140 -15.01 4.14 1.44
N CYS A 141 -15.10 4.56 2.70
CA CYS A 141 -16.37 4.89 3.33
C CYS A 141 -17.07 6.06 2.59
N THR A 142 -16.32 7.10 2.27
CA THR A 142 -16.85 8.26 1.54
C THR A 142 -17.11 7.94 0.08
N ALA A 143 -16.27 7.11 -0.55
CA ALA A 143 -16.48 6.63 -1.91
C ALA A 143 -17.75 5.78 -2.01
N ALA A 144 -18.06 4.96 -1.00
CA ALA A 144 -19.30 4.20 -0.93
C ALA A 144 -20.53 5.10 -0.85
N LEU A 145 -20.49 6.16 -0.02
CA LEU A 145 -21.55 7.15 0.04
C LEU A 145 -21.74 7.84 -1.31
N LEU A 146 -20.66 8.27 -1.94
CA LEU A 146 -20.68 8.90 -3.26
C LEU A 146 -21.24 7.95 -4.33
N PHE A 147 -20.86 6.67 -4.28
CA PHE A 147 -21.38 5.65 -5.18
C PHE A 147 -22.89 5.47 -5.03
N ILE A 148 -23.41 5.46 -3.79
CA ILE A 148 -24.87 5.39 -3.53
C ILE A 148 -25.58 6.59 -4.16
N VAL A 149 -25.06 7.81 -3.96
CA VAL A 149 -25.62 9.02 -4.59
C VAL A 149 -25.60 8.90 -6.11
N CYS A 150 -24.44 8.54 -6.70
CA CYS A 150 -24.33 8.33 -8.14
C CYS A 150 -25.31 7.26 -8.65
N TYR A 151 -25.50 6.17 -7.91
CA TYR A 151 -26.39 5.09 -8.29
C TYR A 151 -27.87 5.54 -8.33
N VAL A 152 -28.32 6.25 -7.30
CA VAL A 152 -29.70 6.80 -7.25
C VAL A 152 -29.93 7.77 -8.40
N PHE A 153 -28.99 8.71 -8.62
CA PHE A 153 -29.09 9.64 -9.74
C PHE A 153 -28.98 8.93 -11.10
N ALA A 154 -28.19 7.85 -11.21
CA ALA A 154 -28.07 7.08 -12.44
C ALA A 154 -29.39 6.42 -12.83
N ILE A 155 -30.10 5.78 -11.90
CA ILE A 155 -31.41 5.19 -12.15
C ILE A 155 -32.41 6.28 -12.58
N THR A 156 -32.41 7.40 -11.85
CA THR A 156 -33.26 8.55 -12.17
C THR A 156 -32.93 9.12 -13.56
N GLY A 157 -31.64 9.25 -13.90
CA GLY A 157 -31.19 9.72 -15.20
C GLY A 157 -31.60 8.81 -16.36
N VAL A 158 -31.55 7.48 -16.17
CA VAL A 158 -32.03 6.52 -17.16
C VAL A 158 -33.54 6.68 -17.35
N ALA A 159 -34.31 6.82 -16.28
CA ALA A 159 -35.76 6.95 -16.36
C ALA A 159 -36.20 8.28 -17.02
N LEU A 160 -35.49 9.37 -16.77
CA LEU A 160 -35.87 10.70 -17.26
C LEU A 160 -35.33 11.00 -18.66
N PHE A 161 -34.13 10.53 -19.00
CA PHE A 161 -33.42 10.98 -20.21
C PHE A 161 -32.96 9.81 -21.10
N GLY A 162 -33.22 8.55 -20.68
CA GLY A 162 -32.72 7.37 -21.40
C GLY A 162 -33.16 7.25 -22.86
N GLU A 163 -34.40 7.65 -23.16
CA GLU A 163 -34.96 7.62 -24.49
C GLU A 163 -34.45 8.78 -25.36
N THR A 164 -34.35 9.97 -24.81
CA THR A 164 -33.96 11.19 -25.54
C THR A 164 -32.45 11.31 -25.73
N PHE A 165 -31.67 10.84 -24.74
CA PHE A 165 -30.21 10.91 -24.73
C PHE A 165 -29.57 9.53 -24.45
N PRO A 166 -29.79 8.50 -25.31
CA PRO A 166 -29.32 7.14 -25.08
C PRO A 166 -27.81 7.01 -25.06
N GLN A 167 -27.06 7.97 -25.60
CA GLN A 167 -25.61 8.03 -25.54
C GLN A 167 -25.11 8.26 -24.11
N TYR A 168 -25.82 9.02 -23.27
CA TYR A 168 -25.48 9.37 -21.90
C TYR A 168 -26.25 8.53 -20.85
N PHE A 169 -27.56 8.34 -21.07
CA PHE A 169 -28.47 7.75 -20.08
C PHE A 169 -29.21 6.49 -20.57
N GLY A 170 -28.85 5.94 -21.73
CA GLY A 170 -29.55 4.79 -22.33
C GLY A 170 -29.36 3.45 -21.59
N SER A 171 -28.53 3.39 -20.57
CA SER A 171 -28.39 2.25 -19.66
C SER A 171 -27.78 2.70 -18.33
N LEU A 172 -27.94 1.88 -17.27
CA LEU A 172 -27.36 2.17 -15.96
C LEU A 172 -25.83 2.38 -16.04
N GLY A 173 -25.11 1.54 -16.79
CA GLY A 173 -23.66 1.70 -16.97
C GLY A 173 -23.26 2.99 -17.64
N LYS A 174 -23.98 3.40 -18.71
CA LYS A 174 -23.75 4.67 -19.38
C LYS A 174 -24.06 5.86 -18.46
N SER A 175 -25.17 5.78 -17.72
CA SER A 175 -25.56 6.82 -16.78
C SER A 175 -24.54 6.99 -15.65
N LEU A 176 -24.06 5.90 -15.05
CA LEU A 176 -23.00 5.93 -14.03
C LEU A 176 -21.70 6.54 -14.57
N TYR A 177 -21.31 6.20 -15.80
CA TYR A 177 -20.12 6.78 -16.43
C TYR A 177 -20.31 8.28 -16.69
N THR A 178 -21.49 8.69 -17.18
CA THR A 178 -21.84 10.10 -17.39
C THR A 178 -21.81 10.88 -16.09
N LEU A 179 -22.37 10.33 -15.01
CA LEU A 179 -22.35 10.97 -13.70
C LEU A 179 -20.94 11.02 -13.11
N PHE A 180 -20.12 10.00 -13.34
CA PHE A 180 -18.70 10.03 -12.98
C PHE A 180 -17.98 11.20 -13.68
N GLN A 181 -18.22 11.39 -14.99
CA GLN A 181 -17.67 12.53 -15.73
C GLN A 181 -18.18 13.87 -15.20
N ILE A 182 -19.47 14.00 -14.90
CA ILE A 182 -20.06 15.21 -14.32
C ILE A 182 -19.45 15.52 -12.94
N MET A 183 -19.24 14.50 -12.12
CA MET A 183 -18.64 14.62 -10.78
C MET A 183 -17.21 15.15 -10.83
N THR A 184 -16.41 14.76 -11.85
CA THR A 184 -15.07 15.30 -12.07
C THR A 184 -15.08 16.72 -12.64
N LEU A 185 -16.27 17.30 -12.86
CA LEU A 185 -16.50 18.62 -13.44
C LEU A 185 -15.98 18.77 -14.87
N GLU A 186 -15.63 17.66 -15.53
CA GLU A 186 -15.14 17.67 -16.88
C GLU A 186 -16.27 17.86 -17.88
N CYS A 187 -16.25 18.99 -18.56
CA CYS A 187 -17.17 19.33 -19.66
C CYS A 187 -18.67 19.13 -19.35
N TRP A 188 -19.03 19.04 -18.05
CA TRP A 188 -20.38 18.65 -17.62
C TRP A 188 -21.46 19.59 -18.12
N SER A 189 -21.17 20.90 -18.12
CA SER A 189 -22.16 21.91 -18.50
C SER A 189 -22.38 21.92 -20.03
N HIS A 190 -21.31 22.13 -20.81
CA HIS A 190 -21.43 22.25 -22.27
C HIS A 190 -21.69 20.92 -22.96
N GLY A 191 -21.01 19.85 -22.52
CA GLY A 191 -21.09 18.55 -23.18
C GLY A 191 -22.33 17.75 -22.85
N ILE A 192 -22.86 17.89 -21.65
CA ILE A 192 -23.94 17.03 -21.15
C ILE A 192 -25.16 17.82 -20.72
N ALA A 193 -25.03 18.71 -19.70
CA ALA A 193 -26.20 19.32 -19.08
C ALA A 193 -26.95 20.29 -20.02
N ARG A 194 -26.26 21.17 -20.74
CA ARG A 194 -26.90 22.14 -21.64
C ARG A 194 -27.65 21.50 -22.80
N PRO A 195 -27.12 20.49 -23.51
CA PRO A 195 -27.90 19.76 -24.53
C PRO A 195 -29.19 19.13 -23.96
N VAL A 196 -29.10 18.53 -22.73
CA VAL A 196 -30.29 17.95 -22.10
C VAL A 196 -31.27 19.02 -21.65
N ILE A 197 -30.81 20.14 -21.08
CA ILE A 197 -31.64 21.27 -20.67
C ILE A 197 -32.30 21.94 -21.89
N ALA A 198 -31.64 21.99 -23.02
CA ALA A 198 -32.24 22.54 -24.26
C ALA A 198 -33.46 21.73 -24.74
N ALA A 199 -33.44 20.38 -24.51
CA ALA A 199 -34.58 19.52 -24.83
C ALA A 199 -35.59 19.44 -23.68
N HIS A 200 -35.11 19.50 -22.44
CA HIS A 200 -35.91 19.41 -21.19
C HIS A 200 -35.57 20.58 -20.27
N PRO A 201 -36.23 21.73 -20.37
CA PRO A 201 -35.87 22.95 -19.64
C PRO A 201 -35.82 22.79 -18.09
N TRP A 202 -36.55 21.83 -17.53
CA TRP A 202 -36.55 21.51 -16.11
C TRP A 202 -35.34 20.65 -15.65
N ALA A 203 -34.58 20.10 -16.59
CA ALA A 203 -33.47 19.16 -16.26
C ALA A 203 -32.36 19.77 -15.39
N TRP A 204 -32.26 21.08 -15.27
CA TRP A 204 -31.35 21.74 -14.34
C TRP A 204 -31.58 21.31 -12.89
N VAL A 205 -32.86 20.98 -12.51
CA VAL A 205 -33.22 20.47 -11.18
C VAL A 205 -32.60 19.10 -10.90
N TYR A 206 -32.23 18.36 -11.93
CA TYR A 206 -31.49 17.10 -11.81
C TYR A 206 -29.97 17.35 -11.72
N PHE A 207 -29.41 18.14 -12.63
CA PHE A 207 -27.95 18.33 -12.72
C PHE A 207 -27.37 19.17 -11.59
N VAL A 208 -28.01 20.28 -11.24
CA VAL A 208 -27.47 21.19 -10.21
C VAL A 208 -27.39 20.53 -8.82
N PRO A 209 -28.46 19.88 -8.30
CA PRO A 209 -28.35 19.16 -7.02
C PRO A 209 -27.31 18.04 -7.04
N PHE A 210 -27.19 17.32 -8.17
CA PHE A 210 -26.17 16.28 -8.29
C PHE A 210 -24.75 16.88 -8.17
N VAL A 211 -24.43 17.90 -8.94
CA VAL A 211 -23.12 18.56 -8.93
C VAL A 211 -22.79 19.12 -7.56
N VAL A 212 -23.75 19.81 -6.92
CA VAL A 212 -23.55 20.37 -5.58
C VAL A 212 -23.28 19.26 -4.55
N THR A 213 -24.10 18.20 -4.55
CA THR A 213 -23.95 17.08 -3.61
C THR A 213 -22.63 16.33 -3.84
N ALA A 214 -22.32 15.99 -5.07
CA ALA A 214 -21.10 15.28 -5.42
C ALA A 214 -19.84 16.11 -5.07
N SER A 215 -19.84 17.40 -5.41
CA SER A 215 -18.74 18.32 -5.08
C SER A 215 -18.55 18.48 -3.58
N PHE A 216 -19.64 18.58 -2.82
CA PHE A 216 -19.61 18.68 -1.35
C PHE A 216 -19.01 17.41 -0.72
N ILE A 217 -19.43 16.22 -1.16
CA ILE A 217 -18.89 14.95 -0.69
C ILE A 217 -17.39 14.86 -1.04
N MET A 218 -17.02 15.22 -2.27
CA MET A 218 -15.63 15.18 -2.71
C MET A 218 -14.73 16.14 -1.92
N LEU A 219 -15.20 17.36 -1.64
CA LEU A 219 -14.49 18.31 -0.80
C LEU A 219 -14.29 17.77 0.62
N ASN A 220 -15.28 17.12 1.20
CA ASN A 220 -15.19 16.52 2.52
C ASN A 220 -14.14 15.39 2.58
N VAL A 221 -13.94 14.62 1.49
CA VAL A 221 -12.83 13.66 1.39
C VAL A 221 -11.47 14.36 1.53
N VAL A 222 -11.27 15.43 0.75
CA VAL A 222 -10.01 16.18 0.77
C VAL A 222 -9.75 16.78 2.15
N VAL A 223 -10.77 17.42 2.74
CA VAL A 223 -10.67 18.01 4.09
C VAL A 223 -10.41 16.91 5.13
N GLY A 224 -11.09 15.77 5.06
CA GLY A 224 -10.88 14.65 5.96
C GLY A 224 -9.47 14.08 5.88
N LEU A 225 -8.92 13.93 4.67
CA LEU A 225 -7.52 13.50 4.47
C LEU A 225 -6.52 14.49 5.05
N LEU A 226 -6.74 15.79 4.85
CA LEU A 226 -5.87 16.83 5.41
C LEU A 226 -5.91 16.84 6.94
N VAL A 227 -7.09 16.75 7.54
CA VAL A 227 -7.24 16.70 9.00
C VAL A 227 -6.59 15.47 9.59
N ASN A 228 -6.75 14.31 8.97
CA ASN A 228 -6.09 13.07 9.41
C ASN A 228 -4.56 13.18 9.33
N SER A 229 -4.02 13.71 8.23
CA SER A 229 -2.58 13.91 8.06
C SER A 229 -1.99 14.86 9.11
N ILE A 230 -2.68 15.97 9.39
CA ILE A 230 -2.28 16.92 10.44
C ILE A 230 -2.35 16.27 11.83
N SER A 231 -3.40 15.48 12.09
CA SER A 231 -3.57 14.77 13.36
C SER A 231 -2.46 13.75 13.62
N GLU A 232 -2.11 12.94 12.61
CA GLU A 232 -1.01 11.99 12.70
C GLU A 232 0.33 12.68 12.96
N THR A 233 0.60 13.78 12.26
CA THR A 233 1.82 14.58 12.46
C THR A 233 1.89 15.14 13.87
N ARG A 234 0.78 15.70 14.38
CA ARG A 234 0.70 16.20 15.76
C ARG A 234 0.91 15.10 16.79
N GLN A 235 0.29 13.94 16.60
CA GLN A 235 0.49 12.78 17.49
C GLN A 235 1.94 12.32 17.51
N ALA A 236 2.58 12.22 16.34
CA ALA A 236 4.00 11.86 16.24
C ALA A 236 4.90 12.88 16.99
N MET A 237 4.65 14.17 16.81
CA MET A 237 5.39 15.22 17.51
C MET A 237 5.17 15.18 19.03
N THR A 238 3.94 14.94 19.48
CA THR A 238 3.62 14.82 20.90
C THR A 238 4.29 13.61 21.52
N GLN A 239 4.29 12.47 20.83
CA GLN A 239 4.97 11.25 21.29
C GLN A 239 6.49 11.45 21.35
N ALA A 240 7.09 12.12 20.35
CA ALA A 240 8.51 12.44 20.37
C ALA A 240 8.87 13.33 21.58
N ARG A 241 8.10 14.40 21.81
CA ARG A 241 8.29 15.26 22.99
C ARG A 241 8.16 14.50 24.31
N MET A 242 7.15 13.62 24.40
CA MET A 242 6.94 12.82 25.63
C MET A 242 8.13 11.88 25.89
N ARG A 243 8.67 11.26 24.82
CA ARG A 243 9.87 10.42 24.94
C ARG A 243 11.08 11.22 25.40
N ASP A 244 11.27 12.44 24.87
CA ASP A 244 12.39 13.30 25.28
C ASP A 244 12.27 13.75 26.73
N ILE A 245 11.06 14.05 27.22
CA ILE A 245 10.79 14.40 28.61
C ILE A 245 11.11 13.21 29.53
N LEU A 246 10.55 12.03 29.22
CA LEU A 246 10.79 10.81 30.00
C LEU A 246 12.28 10.42 30.04
N ARG A 247 12.98 10.61 28.91
CA ARG A 247 14.42 10.37 28.86
C ARG A 247 15.18 11.30 29.80
N LYS A 248 14.88 12.60 29.81
CA LYS A 248 15.50 13.56 30.70
C LYS A 248 15.21 13.26 32.17
N GLU A 249 13.96 12.92 32.51
CA GLU A 249 13.58 12.52 33.85
C GLU A 249 14.35 11.27 34.33
N MET A 250 14.52 10.27 33.44
CA MET A 250 15.33 9.10 33.76
C MET A 250 16.82 9.43 33.93
N GLU A 251 17.37 10.33 33.10
CA GLU A 251 18.76 10.80 33.21
C GLU A 251 18.99 11.58 34.51
N GLU A 252 18.01 12.39 34.98
CA GLU A 252 18.07 13.12 36.24
C GLU A 252 17.92 12.20 37.47
N GLN A 253 17.10 11.13 37.38
CA GLN A 253 16.88 10.19 38.47
C GLN A 253 17.99 9.14 38.61
N ALA A 254 18.72 8.84 37.52
CA ALA A 254 19.78 7.83 37.55
C ALA A 254 20.86 8.07 38.61
N PRO A 255 21.40 9.28 38.82
CA PRO A 255 22.39 9.55 39.88
C PRO A 255 21.79 9.43 41.27
N ILE A 256 20.52 9.78 41.48
CA ILE A 256 19.84 9.64 42.78
C ILE A 256 19.67 8.17 43.13
N ALA A 257 19.23 7.35 42.22
CA ALA A 257 19.09 5.91 42.40
C ALA A 257 20.45 5.23 42.70
N ALA A 258 21.53 5.67 42.04
CA ALA A 258 22.87 5.19 42.31
C ALA A 258 23.35 5.56 43.73
N LEU A 259 23.07 6.77 44.19
CA LEU A 259 23.37 7.21 45.56
C LEU A 259 22.57 6.43 46.60
N GLU A 260 21.29 6.19 46.39
CA GLU A 260 20.45 5.37 47.28
C GLU A 260 20.98 3.93 47.40
N GLN A 261 21.44 3.36 46.30
CA GLN A 261 22.05 2.02 46.30
C GLN A 261 23.37 2.00 47.08
N GLU A 262 24.20 3.04 46.95
CA GLU A 262 25.46 3.17 47.68
C GLU A 262 25.22 3.35 49.18
N ILE A 263 24.25 4.18 49.57
CA ILE A 263 23.81 4.35 50.96
C ILE A 263 23.32 3.01 51.56
N GLY A 264 22.56 2.24 50.77
CA GLY A 264 22.12 0.91 51.20
C GLY A 264 23.28 -0.06 51.46
N ARG A 265 24.31 -0.05 50.61
CA ARG A 265 25.53 -0.85 50.79
C ARG A 265 26.31 -0.43 52.04
N LEU A 266 26.48 0.86 52.26
CA LEU A 266 27.20 1.39 53.42
C LEU A 266 26.48 1.03 54.72
N ARG A 267 25.14 1.09 54.77
CA ARG A 267 24.35 0.63 55.95
C ARG A 267 24.55 -0.84 56.22
N GLY A 268 24.54 -1.69 55.18
CA GLY A 268 24.81 -3.11 55.35
C GLY A 268 26.21 -3.42 55.92
N HIS A 269 27.23 -2.67 55.47
CA HIS A 269 28.59 -2.78 56.04
C HIS A 269 28.66 -2.32 57.51
N LEU A 270 27.94 -1.24 57.86
CA LEU A 270 27.88 -0.78 59.26
C LEU A 270 27.22 -1.82 60.17
N GLU A 271 26.11 -2.43 59.74
CA GLU A 271 25.45 -3.49 60.50
C GLU A 271 26.37 -4.70 60.72
N GLN A 272 27.12 -5.11 59.69
CA GLN A 272 28.11 -6.18 59.81
C GLN A 272 29.24 -5.83 60.79
N MET A 273 29.76 -4.59 60.73
CA MET A 273 30.78 -4.12 61.67
C MET A 273 30.28 -4.08 63.14
N GLU A 274 29.03 -3.62 63.36
CA GLU A 274 28.39 -3.60 64.64
C GLU A 274 28.25 -5.05 65.23
N GLU A 275 27.89 -6.00 64.35
CA GLU A 275 27.76 -7.39 64.75
C GLU A 275 29.12 -8.02 65.13
N ILE A 276 30.17 -7.71 64.36
CA ILE A 276 31.54 -8.12 64.69
C ILE A 276 31.99 -7.50 66.03
N LEU A 277 31.75 -6.21 66.27
CA LEU A 277 32.08 -5.55 67.52
C LEU A 277 31.31 -6.16 68.74
N ARG A 278 30.03 -6.52 68.52
CA ARG A 278 29.24 -7.20 69.52
C ARG A 278 29.79 -8.58 69.87
N THR A 279 30.28 -9.32 68.90
CA THR A 279 30.87 -10.66 69.11
C THR A 279 32.23 -10.56 69.82
N LEU A 280 33.07 -9.59 69.45
CA LEU A 280 34.36 -9.33 70.10
C LEU A 280 34.18 -8.90 71.58
N ARG A 281 33.18 -8.05 71.88
CA ARG A 281 32.87 -7.58 73.19
C ARG A 281 32.32 -8.70 74.12
N LYS A 282 31.68 -9.74 73.53
CA LYS A 282 31.22 -10.93 74.27
C LYS A 282 32.31 -11.98 74.50
N GLY A 283 33.44 -11.89 73.83
CA GLY A 283 34.55 -12.83 73.88
C GLY A 283 35.70 -12.41 74.81
N GLU A 284 35.65 -11.27 75.57
CA GLU A 284 36.62 -10.93 76.58
C GLU A 284 36.34 -11.76 77.81
N PRO A 285 37.28 -12.64 78.26
CA PRO A 285 37.16 -13.35 79.53
C PRO A 285 37.37 -12.37 80.71
N LYS A 286 36.53 -12.49 81.77
CA LYS A 286 36.69 -11.81 83.00
C LYS A 286 37.94 -12.29 83.73
#